data_4d97bde18ad3d9bfb1961d3f84b989ed
#
_entry.id   4d97bde18ad3d9bfb1961d3f84b989ed
#
_cell.length_a   1.000
_cell.length_b   1.000
_cell.length_c   1.000
_cell.angle_alpha   90.00
_cell.angle_beta   90.00
_cell.angle_gamma   90.00
#
_symmetry.space_group_name_H-M   'P 1'
#
loop_
_entity.id
_entity.type
_entity.pdbx_description
1 polymer ?
#
loop_
_entity_poly.entity_id
_entity_poly.type
_entity_poly.pdbx_seq_one_letter_code
_entity_poly.pdbx_strand_id
1 'polypeptide(L)'
;MESSDAQEAMPDAQHAMAVPAYAQFFGATRGAEPGFSGPDQPSEDILRACVRCGYCLPTCPTYLETFSEESSPRGRIRLIQAVTDGVLSVTDPGFVEQMYQCLDCRACEAVCPSGVRYGQLVETARTQIERARSSSSPSPVRRGGQGVRSLARAAALDGVFGDQRLTRLASSAIRLYQRSGAQRVARASGALDRLGLRDAEALLPEVGSAPIIPRGQVYPPLPGGARRGRVALLTGCVMGTIFPETDRATIRVLAANGYEVATPAGQQCCGALAIHAGDIDRARMLACRNINAFEASGADYVVTNAAGCGSALKDYGEMFAHDPAWAECAAAFAAHARDVSEPLGELLQGGELNMRFERTPLRVTYQEPCHLAHAQRITAQPRALLRAIPGVELIEMAESSVCCGSAGVYNLLRPEMAGALGARKAQNTLATNAQAVVTANPGCAMQLRAELDRAGSALPVLHIMDLLDAAYRGRDPLQAALQSQA
;
A
#
# COMPACT_ATOMS: atom_id res chain seq x y z
N MET A 1 -51.06 -48.32 -31.10
CA MET A 1 -50.64 -48.30 -29.67
C MET A 1 -49.86 -47.05 -29.49
N GLU A 2 -50.54 -46.03 -28.99
CA GLU A 2 -50.17 -44.65 -28.88
C GLU A 2 -49.31 -44.44 -27.60
N SER A 3 -48.21 -43.78 -27.70
CA SER A 3 -47.48 -43.25 -26.55
C SER A 3 -47.59 -41.71 -26.58
N SER A 4 -48.30 -41.21 -25.58
CA SER A 4 -48.54 -39.79 -25.36
C SER A 4 -47.36 -39.11 -24.78
N ASP A 5 -46.81 -38.15 -25.53
CA ASP A 5 -45.84 -37.15 -25.02
C ASP A 5 -46.57 -36.12 -24.16
N ALA A 6 -46.28 -36.13 -22.86
CA ALA A 6 -46.63 -35.04 -21.96
C ALA A 6 -45.46 -34.09 -21.83
N GLN A 7 -45.51 -32.99 -22.56
CA GLN A 7 -44.64 -31.83 -22.32
C GLN A 7 -45.12 -31.09 -21.08
N GLU A 8 -44.39 -31.21 -19.98
CA GLU A 8 -44.58 -30.33 -18.83
C GLU A 8 -44.04 -28.93 -19.16
N ALA A 9 -44.93 -27.96 -19.18
CA ALA A 9 -44.64 -26.55 -19.33
C ALA A 9 -43.94 -26.02 -18.08
N MET A 10 -42.75 -25.41 -18.26
CA MET A 10 -42.05 -24.64 -17.21
C MET A 10 -42.93 -23.44 -16.78
N PRO A 11 -43.06 -23.16 -15.49
CA PRO A 11 -43.79 -21.98 -15.03
C PRO A 11 -43.00 -20.69 -15.27
N ASP A 12 -43.72 -19.70 -15.71
CA ASP A 12 -43.32 -18.35 -16.08
C ASP A 12 -42.53 -17.65 -14.98
N ALA A 13 -41.37 -17.07 -15.34
CA ALA A 13 -40.45 -16.34 -14.46
C ALA A 13 -40.98 -14.92 -14.17
N GLN A 14 -42.06 -14.79 -13.41
CA GLN A 14 -42.55 -13.54 -12.82
C GLN A 14 -42.63 -13.64 -11.30
N HIS A 15 -41.50 -13.90 -10.64
CA HIS A 15 -41.38 -13.61 -9.21
C HIS A 15 -40.46 -12.40 -9.05
N ALA A 16 -41.11 -11.23 -8.96
CA ALA A 16 -40.46 -10.06 -8.34
C ALA A 16 -39.96 -10.53 -6.96
N MET A 17 -38.60 -10.49 -6.77
CA MET A 17 -37.98 -10.88 -5.52
C MET A 17 -38.53 -9.97 -4.42
N ALA A 18 -39.38 -10.50 -3.56
CA ALA A 18 -39.82 -9.83 -2.35
C ALA A 18 -38.61 -9.39 -1.53
N VAL A 19 -38.59 -8.13 -1.11
CA VAL A 19 -37.55 -7.57 -0.20
C VAL A 19 -37.43 -8.52 0.99
N PRO A 20 -36.24 -9.02 1.29
CA PRO A 20 -36.06 -10.02 2.34
C PRO A 20 -36.57 -9.50 3.70
N ALA A 21 -37.21 -10.37 4.47
CA ALA A 21 -37.88 -10.06 5.75
C ALA A 21 -36.96 -9.39 6.79
N TYR A 22 -35.62 -9.39 6.63
CA TYR A 22 -34.71 -8.70 7.51
C TYR A 22 -34.74 -7.14 7.40
N ALA A 23 -35.28 -6.58 6.32
CA ALA A 23 -35.47 -5.13 6.20
C ALA A 23 -36.43 -4.58 7.27
N GLN A 24 -37.26 -5.43 7.88
CA GLN A 24 -38.14 -5.06 8.98
C GLN A 24 -37.42 -4.95 10.34
N PHE A 25 -36.26 -5.58 10.49
CA PHE A 25 -35.48 -5.57 11.75
C PHE A 25 -34.58 -4.38 11.92
N PHE A 26 -34.20 -3.69 10.84
CA PHE A 26 -33.24 -2.56 10.90
C PHE A 26 -33.93 -1.17 10.93
N GLY A 27 -35.21 -1.10 11.30
CA GLY A 27 -35.90 0.17 11.49
C GLY A 27 -35.68 1.12 10.31
N ALA A 28 -36.00 0.66 9.07
CA ALA A 28 -35.86 1.50 7.88
C ALA A 28 -36.69 2.78 8.10
N THR A 29 -36.03 3.86 8.47
CA THR A 29 -36.60 5.20 8.44
C THR A 29 -36.90 5.46 6.96
N ARG A 30 -38.19 5.43 6.59
CA ARG A 30 -38.65 5.86 5.28
C ARG A 30 -38.20 7.32 5.12
N GLY A 31 -37.17 7.53 4.32
CA GLY A 31 -36.49 8.81 4.15
C GLY A 31 -34.97 8.70 4.19
N ALA A 32 -34.41 7.48 4.05
CA ALA A 32 -32.97 7.31 3.87
C ALA A 32 -32.51 8.17 2.69
N GLU A 33 -31.48 8.97 2.93
CA GLU A 33 -30.76 9.66 1.86
C GLU A 33 -30.39 8.67 0.78
N PRO A 34 -30.35 9.07 -0.51
CA PRO A 34 -29.99 8.16 -1.57
C PRO A 34 -28.65 7.47 -1.25
N GLY A 35 -28.54 6.23 -1.62
CA GLY A 35 -27.33 5.44 -1.47
C GLY A 35 -26.13 6.08 -2.21
N PHE A 36 -25.24 5.29 -2.73
CA PHE A 36 -24.14 5.81 -3.54
C PHE A 36 -24.61 6.60 -4.76
N SER A 37 -23.91 7.67 -5.12
CA SER A 37 -24.28 8.58 -6.20
C SER A 37 -23.08 9.00 -7.04
N GLY A 38 -23.32 9.41 -8.30
CA GLY A 38 -22.29 9.89 -9.21
C GLY A 38 -21.47 8.77 -9.86
N PRO A 39 -20.31 9.08 -10.46
CA PRO A 39 -19.59 8.15 -11.34
C PRO A 39 -18.80 7.05 -10.60
N ASP A 40 -18.32 7.29 -9.40
CA ASP A 40 -17.47 6.34 -8.67
C ASP A 40 -18.31 5.58 -7.64
N GLN A 41 -19.23 4.73 -8.10
CA GLN A 41 -20.03 3.86 -7.23
C GLN A 41 -19.42 2.46 -7.15
N PRO A 42 -19.60 1.74 -6.02
CA PRO A 42 -19.24 0.33 -5.96
C PRO A 42 -19.93 -0.48 -7.05
N SER A 43 -19.17 -1.27 -7.79
CA SER A 43 -19.65 -2.07 -8.91
C SER A 43 -20.61 -3.17 -8.41
N GLU A 44 -21.83 -3.22 -8.95
CA GLU A 44 -22.80 -4.28 -8.67
C GLU A 44 -22.28 -5.66 -9.08
N ASP A 45 -21.56 -5.76 -10.19
CA ASP A 45 -21.01 -7.04 -10.65
C ASP A 45 -20.01 -7.61 -9.63
N ILE A 46 -19.16 -6.74 -9.06
CA ILE A 46 -18.24 -7.16 -8.02
C ILE A 46 -18.98 -7.55 -6.73
N LEU A 47 -20.03 -6.81 -6.35
CA LEU A 47 -20.85 -7.14 -5.20
C LEU A 47 -21.55 -8.50 -5.38
N ARG A 48 -22.12 -8.77 -6.55
CA ARG A 48 -22.80 -10.03 -6.89
C ARG A 48 -21.84 -11.22 -7.00
N ALA A 49 -20.57 -10.99 -7.33
CA ALA A 49 -19.57 -12.06 -7.41
C ALA A 49 -19.30 -12.72 -6.04
N CYS A 50 -19.65 -12.08 -4.92
CA CYS A 50 -19.42 -12.61 -3.59
C CYS A 50 -20.44 -13.71 -3.23
N VAL A 51 -20.03 -14.97 -3.26
CA VAL A 51 -20.84 -16.13 -2.85
C VAL A 51 -20.81 -16.42 -1.34
N ARG A 52 -20.21 -15.55 -0.54
CA ARG A 52 -20.15 -15.61 0.94
C ARG A 52 -19.51 -16.89 1.53
N CYS A 53 -18.66 -17.57 0.80
CA CYS A 53 -18.03 -18.85 1.19
C CYS A 53 -17.16 -18.79 2.46
N GLY A 54 -16.64 -17.60 2.83
CA GLY A 54 -15.84 -17.42 4.04
C GLY A 54 -14.33 -17.62 3.88
N TYR A 55 -13.81 -17.98 2.69
CA TYR A 55 -12.37 -18.15 2.46
C TYR A 55 -11.53 -16.91 2.79
N CYS A 56 -12.13 -15.72 2.75
CA CYS A 56 -11.49 -14.46 3.09
C CYS A 56 -11.32 -14.23 4.60
N LEU A 57 -12.00 -14.96 5.47
CA LEU A 57 -11.99 -14.73 6.94
C LEU A 57 -10.62 -15.00 7.55
N PRO A 58 -9.98 -16.16 7.34
CA PRO A 58 -8.70 -16.47 7.97
C PRO A 58 -7.53 -15.63 7.45
N THR A 59 -7.72 -14.86 6.37
CA THR A 59 -6.68 -13.99 5.82
C THR A 59 -6.88 -12.51 6.17
N CYS A 60 -8.04 -12.15 6.73
CA CYS A 60 -8.36 -10.77 7.04
C CYS A 60 -7.79 -10.35 8.40
N PRO A 61 -6.81 -9.40 8.44
CA PRO A 61 -6.19 -8.99 9.68
C PRO A 61 -7.20 -8.46 10.71
N THR A 62 -8.16 -7.62 10.27
CA THR A 62 -9.15 -7.04 11.20
C THR A 62 -10.14 -8.07 11.72
N TYR A 63 -10.47 -9.10 10.94
CA TYR A 63 -11.28 -10.20 11.42
C TYR A 63 -10.52 -11.06 12.43
N LEU A 64 -9.25 -11.37 12.18
CA LEU A 64 -8.42 -12.15 13.09
C LEU A 64 -8.21 -11.49 14.46
N GLU A 65 -8.22 -10.17 14.52
CA GLU A 65 -8.09 -9.41 15.77
C GLU A 65 -9.42 -9.20 16.50
N THR A 66 -10.56 -9.14 15.78
CA THR A 66 -11.85 -8.80 16.39
C THR A 66 -12.82 -9.96 16.48
N PHE A 67 -12.67 -10.98 15.65
CA PHE A 67 -13.63 -12.06 15.41
C PHE A 67 -15.06 -11.57 15.10
N SER A 68 -15.20 -10.29 14.68
CA SER A 68 -16.47 -9.69 14.29
C SER A 68 -16.73 -9.87 12.80
N GLU A 69 -17.93 -10.33 12.44
CA GLU A 69 -18.32 -10.51 11.04
C GLU A 69 -18.34 -9.20 10.26
N GLU A 70 -18.77 -8.11 10.87
CA GLU A 70 -18.78 -6.77 10.26
C GLU A 70 -17.36 -6.27 9.92
N SER A 71 -16.34 -6.72 10.66
CA SER A 71 -14.94 -6.44 10.43
C SER A 71 -14.30 -7.38 9.41
N SER A 72 -15.08 -8.27 8.79
CA SER A 72 -14.65 -9.19 7.75
C SER A 72 -14.85 -8.63 6.35
N PRO A 73 -14.15 -9.16 5.32
CA PRO A 73 -14.38 -8.71 3.94
C PRO A 73 -15.81 -8.96 3.45
N ARG A 74 -16.36 -10.16 3.70
CA ARG A 74 -17.73 -10.48 3.28
C ARG A 74 -18.78 -9.68 4.07
N GLY A 75 -18.53 -9.38 5.35
CA GLY A 75 -19.37 -8.51 6.15
C GLY A 75 -19.38 -7.08 5.61
N ARG A 76 -18.21 -6.53 5.27
CA ARG A 76 -18.11 -5.21 4.63
C ARG A 76 -18.77 -5.17 3.25
N ILE A 77 -18.65 -6.21 2.43
CA ILE A 77 -19.39 -6.33 1.17
C ILE A 77 -20.90 -6.25 1.45
N ARG A 78 -21.37 -6.90 2.51
CA ARG A 78 -22.79 -6.83 2.88
C ARG A 78 -23.22 -5.43 3.33
N LEU A 79 -22.37 -4.71 4.05
CA LEU A 79 -22.62 -3.32 4.42
C LEU A 79 -22.66 -2.39 3.19
N ILE A 80 -21.74 -2.57 2.23
CA ILE A 80 -21.76 -1.84 0.96
C ILE A 80 -23.06 -2.14 0.19
N GLN A 81 -23.46 -3.41 0.11
CA GLN A 81 -24.73 -3.79 -0.50
C GLN A 81 -25.92 -3.12 0.19
N ALA A 82 -25.93 -3.03 1.52
CA ALA A 82 -27.03 -2.39 2.26
C ALA A 82 -27.12 -0.87 1.96
N VAL A 83 -25.99 -0.19 1.69
CA VAL A 83 -26.01 1.20 1.22
C VAL A 83 -26.50 1.27 -0.23
N THR A 84 -26.08 0.37 -1.11
CA THR A 84 -26.56 0.28 -2.49
C THR A 84 -28.08 0.06 -2.54
N ASP A 85 -28.61 -0.79 -1.66
CA ASP A 85 -30.03 -1.12 -1.56
C ASP A 85 -30.85 0.00 -0.84
N GLY A 86 -30.21 1.09 -0.39
CA GLY A 86 -30.88 2.18 0.33
C GLY A 86 -31.34 1.81 1.76
N VAL A 87 -30.82 0.72 2.32
CA VAL A 87 -31.11 0.28 3.71
C VAL A 87 -30.29 1.04 4.72
N LEU A 88 -29.03 1.40 4.37
CA LEU A 88 -28.14 2.21 5.18
C LEU A 88 -27.77 3.49 4.44
N SER A 89 -27.55 4.57 5.18
CA SER A 89 -26.96 5.79 4.64
C SER A 89 -25.45 5.61 4.40
N VAL A 90 -24.91 6.21 3.34
CA VAL A 90 -23.48 6.30 3.07
C VAL A 90 -22.70 6.99 4.21
N THR A 91 -23.40 7.80 5.02
CA THR A 91 -22.84 8.51 6.20
C THR A 91 -23.15 7.81 7.53
N ASP A 92 -23.79 6.62 7.49
CA ASP A 92 -24.04 5.85 8.70
C ASP A 92 -22.73 5.62 9.48
N PRO A 93 -22.69 5.91 10.80
CA PRO A 93 -21.46 5.81 11.57
C PRO A 93 -20.85 4.40 11.59
N GLY A 94 -21.67 3.35 11.64
CA GLY A 94 -21.21 1.95 11.63
C GLY A 94 -20.63 1.56 10.28
N PHE A 95 -21.30 1.97 9.20
CA PHE A 95 -20.79 1.77 7.83
C PHE A 95 -19.43 2.46 7.64
N VAL A 96 -19.36 3.76 7.99
CA VAL A 96 -18.13 4.56 7.88
C VAL A 96 -17.00 3.94 8.71
N GLU A 97 -17.29 3.53 9.94
CA GLU A 97 -16.32 2.88 10.82
C GLU A 97 -15.74 1.64 10.16
N GLN A 98 -16.57 0.75 9.63
CA GLN A 98 -16.13 -0.49 9.00
C GLN A 98 -15.33 -0.28 7.71
N MET A 99 -15.68 0.72 6.91
CA MET A 99 -14.92 1.06 5.70
C MET A 99 -13.51 1.57 6.04
N TYR A 100 -13.36 2.38 7.11
CA TYR A 100 -12.04 2.90 7.53
C TYR A 100 -11.30 1.99 8.52
N GLN A 101 -11.92 0.98 9.08
CA GLN A 101 -11.23 -0.07 9.83
C GLN A 101 -10.51 -1.06 8.90
N CYS A 102 -10.93 -1.19 7.66
CA CYS A 102 -10.24 -2.00 6.67
C CYS A 102 -8.85 -1.41 6.35
N LEU A 103 -7.81 -2.27 6.34
CA LEU A 103 -6.45 -1.88 5.95
C LEU A 103 -6.26 -1.81 4.43
N ASP A 104 -7.23 -2.27 3.65
CA ASP A 104 -7.11 -2.38 2.20
C ASP A 104 -5.86 -3.18 1.75
N CYS A 105 -5.55 -4.23 2.49
CA CYS A 105 -4.38 -5.07 2.25
C CYS A 105 -4.56 -6.08 1.10
N ARG A 106 -5.76 -6.22 0.58
CA ARG A 106 -6.17 -7.10 -0.53
C ARG A 106 -5.91 -8.61 -0.32
N ALA A 107 -5.58 -9.05 0.90
CA ALA A 107 -5.40 -10.47 1.19
C ALA A 107 -6.64 -11.31 0.89
N CYS A 108 -7.83 -10.74 1.10
CA CYS A 108 -9.10 -11.36 0.76
C CYS A 108 -9.30 -11.60 -0.75
N GLU A 109 -8.73 -10.74 -1.61
CA GLU A 109 -8.75 -10.94 -3.06
C GLU A 109 -7.82 -12.08 -3.48
N ALA A 110 -6.67 -12.19 -2.81
CA ALA A 110 -5.67 -13.19 -3.12
C ALA A 110 -6.20 -14.62 -2.97
N VAL A 111 -7.14 -14.84 -2.05
CA VAL A 111 -7.70 -16.16 -1.75
C VAL A 111 -9.12 -16.35 -2.26
N CYS A 112 -9.73 -15.34 -2.89
CA CYS A 112 -11.12 -15.40 -3.30
C CYS A 112 -11.32 -16.33 -4.50
N PRO A 113 -12.05 -17.45 -4.38
CA PRO A 113 -12.30 -18.35 -5.50
C PRO A 113 -13.23 -17.74 -6.56
N SER A 114 -14.05 -16.75 -6.17
CA SER A 114 -14.96 -16.03 -7.08
C SER A 114 -14.34 -14.77 -7.69
N GLY A 115 -13.06 -14.47 -7.41
CA GLY A 115 -12.35 -13.34 -8.00
C GLY A 115 -12.90 -11.97 -7.61
N VAL A 116 -13.50 -11.83 -6.42
CA VAL A 116 -14.04 -10.53 -5.94
C VAL A 116 -12.90 -9.52 -5.78
N ARG A 117 -12.96 -8.44 -6.52
CA ARG A 117 -12.01 -7.31 -6.43
C ARG A 117 -12.42 -6.37 -5.30
N TYR A 118 -12.16 -6.81 -4.08
CA TYR A 118 -12.65 -6.14 -2.86
C TYR A 118 -12.02 -4.75 -2.66
N GLY A 119 -10.75 -4.55 -3.04
CA GLY A 119 -10.08 -3.24 -2.95
C GLY A 119 -10.88 -2.16 -3.68
N GLN A 120 -11.34 -2.44 -4.89
CA GLN A 120 -12.19 -1.53 -5.64
C GLN A 120 -13.48 -1.17 -4.88
N LEU A 121 -14.12 -2.13 -4.23
CA LEU A 121 -15.34 -1.87 -3.45
C LEU A 121 -15.07 -0.94 -2.26
N VAL A 122 -14.01 -1.19 -1.49
CA VAL A 122 -13.71 -0.39 -0.30
C VAL A 122 -13.20 1.01 -0.66
N GLU A 123 -12.41 1.14 -1.72
CA GLU A 123 -11.88 2.42 -2.20
C GLU A 123 -13.01 3.32 -2.76
N THR A 124 -13.91 2.75 -3.56
CA THR A 124 -15.09 3.49 -4.06
C THR A 124 -16.06 3.82 -2.93
N ALA A 125 -16.29 2.93 -1.98
CA ALA A 125 -17.12 3.24 -0.80
C ALA A 125 -16.53 4.40 0.02
N ARG A 126 -15.20 4.44 0.23
CA ARG A 126 -14.52 5.56 0.90
C ARG A 126 -14.65 6.86 0.09
N THR A 127 -14.54 6.80 -1.22
CA THR A 127 -14.74 7.96 -2.11
C THR A 127 -16.13 8.54 -1.94
N GLN A 128 -17.15 7.70 -1.92
CA GLN A 128 -18.54 8.11 -1.71
C GLN A 128 -18.78 8.72 -0.32
N ILE A 129 -18.18 8.14 0.73
CA ILE A 129 -18.22 8.70 2.08
C ILE A 129 -17.63 10.11 2.13
N GLU A 130 -16.46 10.32 1.51
CA GLU A 130 -15.80 11.64 1.53
C GLU A 130 -16.58 12.68 0.70
N ARG A 131 -17.17 12.30 -0.43
CA ARG A 131 -18.04 13.18 -1.21
C ARG A 131 -19.29 13.59 -0.44
N ALA A 132 -19.98 12.64 0.20
CA ALA A 132 -21.15 12.92 1.02
C ALA A 132 -20.83 13.86 2.20
N ARG A 133 -19.66 13.68 2.83
CA ARG A 133 -19.18 14.56 3.91
C ARG A 133 -18.84 15.96 3.41
N SER A 134 -18.32 16.09 2.21
CA SER A 134 -17.93 17.37 1.63
C SER A 134 -19.15 18.19 1.19
N SER A 135 -20.21 17.54 0.72
CA SER A 135 -21.47 18.19 0.34
C SER A 135 -22.29 18.68 1.53
N SER A 136 -22.19 17.99 2.67
CA SER A 136 -22.98 18.29 3.88
C SER A 136 -22.36 19.38 4.78
N SER A 137 -21.07 19.77 4.60
CA SER A 137 -20.43 20.81 5.42
C SER A 137 -19.26 21.48 4.71
N PRO A 138 -19.42 22.74 4.27
CA PRO A 138 -18.37 23.49 3.56
C PRO A 138 -17.21 23.97 4.44
N SER A 139 -17.24 23.73 5.77
CA SER A 139 -16.20 24.23 6.69
C SER A 139 -15.42 23.08 7.34
N PRO A 140 -14.08 23.02 7.19
CA PRO A 140 -13.24 22.02 7.84
C PRO A 140 -13.18 22.17 9.38
N VAL A 141 -13.66 23.28 9.93
CA VAL A 141 -13.53 23.63 11.35
C VAL A 141 -14.66 23.03 12.23
N ARG A 142 -15.78 22.59 11.66
CA ARG A 142 -16.95 22.11 12.43
C ARG A 142 -17.03 20.60 12.67
N ARG A 143 -15.96 19.86 12.49
CA ARG A 143 -15.95 18.40 12.75
C ARG A 143 -15.62 18.14 14.23
N GLY A 144 -16.66 18.15 15.07
CA GLY A 144 -16.53 17.92 16.51
C GLY A 144 -15.81 16.58 16.84
N GLY A 145 -14.99 16.59 17.91
CA GLY A 145 -14.34 15.40 18.51
C GLY A 145 -13.28 14.66 17.68
N GLN A 146 -13.36 14.72 16.36
CA GLN A 146 -12.37 14.17 15.42
C GLN A 146 -11.44 15.24 14.84
N GLY A 147 -11.50 16.47 15.31
CA GLY A 147 -10.87 17.65 14.71
C GLY A 147 -9.35 17.53 14.54
N VAL A 148 -8.63 17.02 15.54
CA VAL A 148 -7.17 16.87 15.47
C VAL A 148 -6.78 15.77 14.49
N ARG A 149 -7.49 14.64 14.48
CA ARG A 149 -7.23 13.51 13.55
C ARG A 149 -7.57 13.89 12.11
N SER A 150 -8.63 14.65 11.87
CA SER A 150 -8.98 15.13 10.52
C SER A 150 -8.03 16.22 10.01
N LEU A 151 -7.54 17.09 10.90
CA LEU A 151 -6.50 18.08 10.57
C LEU A 151 -5.15 17.41 10.28
N ALA A 152 -4.77 16.42 11.10
CA ALA A 152 -3.55 15.63 10.86
C ALA A 152 -3.64 14.85 9.53
N ARG A 153 -4.81 14.27 9.21
CA ARG A 153 -5.06 13.62 7.92
C ARG A 153 -4.95 14.63 6.76
N ALA A 154 -5.62 15.76 6.84
CA ALA A 154 -5.57 16.79 5.81
C ALA A 154 -4.14 17.34 5.66
N ALA A 155 -3.46 17.67 6.76
CA ALA A 155 -2.08 18.14 6.72
C ALA A 155 -1.12 17.09 6.12
N ALA A 156 -1.30 15.81 6.45
CA ALA A 156 -0.47 14.73 5.91
C ALA A 156 -0.78 14.49 4.42
N LEU A 157 -2.04 14.34 4.05
CA LEU A 157 -2.44 13.99 2.69
C LEU A 157 -2.39 15.19 1.74
N ASP A 158 -2.89 16.36 2.18
CA ASP A 158 -3.00 17.55 1.34
C ASP A 158 -1.74 18.39 1.37
N GLY A 159 -1.05 18.44 2.50
CA GLY A 159 0.17 19.21 2.67
C GLY A 159 1.42 18.40 2.37
N VAL A 160 1.78 17.47 3.26
CA VAL A 160 3.12 16.87 3.26
C VAL A 160 3.33 15.89 2.10
N PHE A 161 2.41 14.94 1.88
CA PHE A 161 2.65 13.88 0.89
C PHE A 161 2.24 14.25 -0.54
N GLY A 162 1.50 15.32 -0.73
CA GLY A 162 1.05 15.77 -2.05
C GLY A 162 1.96 16.80 -2.72
N ASP A 163 2.77 17.53 -1.96
CA ASP A 163 3.72 18.52 -2.44
C ASP A 163 5.15 18.16 -2.02
N GLN A 164 6.02 17.95 -3.01
CA GLN A 164 7.40 17.59 -2.75
C GLN A 164 8.18 18.65 -1.96
N ARG A 165 7.84 19.94 -2.11
CA ARG A 165 8.49 21.02 -1.35
C ARG A 165 8.13 20.92 0.13
N LEU A 166 6.85 20.65 0.43
CA LEU A 166 6.36 20.47 1.79
C LEU A 166 6.92 19.18 2.41
N THR A 167 7.02 18.08 1.64
CA THR A 167 7.66 16.84 2.10
C THR A 167 9.13 17.07 2.45
N ARG A 168 9.88 17.84 1.64
CA ARG A 168 11.27 18.19 1.93
C ARG A 168 11.41 19.05 3.18
N LEU A 169 10.55 20.04 3.36
CA LEU A 169 10.52 20.88 4.56
C LEU A 169 10.22 20.05 5.81
N ALA A 170 9.22 19.16 5.74
CA ALA A 170 8.87 18.26 6.83
C ALA A 170 10.03 17.32 7.17
N SER A 171 10.68 16.71 6.18
CA SER A 171 11.85 15.85 6.38
C SER A 171 13.01 16.63 7.02
N SER A 172 13.24 17.89 6.60
CA SER A 172 14.28 18.75 7.20
C SER A 172 13.96 19.11 8.64
N ALA A 173 12.69 19.37 8.96
CA ALA A 173 12.23 19.64 10.32
C ALA A 173 12.39 18.40 11.24
N ILE A 174 12.00 17.21 10.74
CA ILE A 174 12.21 15.94 11.45
C ILE A 174 13.70 15.71 11.71
N ARG A 175 14.55 15.90 10.70
CA ARG A 175 16.00 15.78 10.85
C ARG A 175 16.55 16.74 11.93
N LEU A 176 16.12 17.99 11.92
CA LEU A 176 16.53 18.97 12.93
C LEU A 176 16.08 18.53 14.33
N TYR A 177 14.83 18.07 14.48
CA TYR A 177 14.29 17.54 15.72
C TYR A 177 15.14 16.36 16.26
N GLN A 178 15.54 15.44 15.39
CA GLN A 178 16.34 14.28 15.74
C GLN A 178 17.78 14.67 16.11
N ARG A 179 18.43 15.54 15.32
CA ARG A 179 19.85 15.92 15.50
C ARG A 179 20.09 16.92 16.63
N SER A 180 19.13 17.80 16.92
CA SER A 180 19.25 18.78 18.01
C SER A 180 19.19 18.16 19.41
N GLY A 181 18.84 16.89 19.52
CA GLY A 181 18.59 16.22 20.79
C GLY A 181 17.18 16.50 21.36
N ALA A 182 16.37 17.34 20.69
CA ALA A 182 14.99 17.64 21.11
C ALA A 182 14.14 16.38 21.19
N GLN A 183 14.38 15.40 20.31
CA GLN A 183 13.70 14.09 20.35
C GLN A 183 13.97 13.35 21.67
N ARG A 184 15.22 13.30 22.12
CA ARG A 184 15.59 12.66 23.39
C ARG A 184 14.91 13.35 24.58
N VAL A 185 14.90 14.68 24.57
CA VAL A 185 14.23 15.46 25.62
C VAL A 185 12.72 15.23 25.59
N ALA A 186 12.08 15.25 24.44
CA ALA A 186 10.64 15.02 24.30
C ALA A 186 10.24 13.61 24.81
N ARG A 187 11.00 12.59 24.43
CA ARG A 187 10.78 11.19 24.90
C ARG A 187 10.98 11.04 26.41
N ALA A 188 12.01 11.67 26.97
CA ALA A 188 12.32 11.58 28.40
C ALA A 188 11.38 12.41 29.29
N SER A 189 10.82 13.52 28.80
CA SER A 189 9.98 14.44 29.59
C SER A 189 8.55 13.98 29.86
N GLY A 190 8.08 12.92 29.18
CA GLY A 190 6.68 12.50 29.21
C GLY A 190 5.71 13.48 28.53
N ALA A 191 6.24 14.50 27.84
CA ALA A 191 5.42 15.48 27.13
C ALA A 191 4.63 14.85 25.97
N LEU A 192 5.22 13.87 25.29
CA LEU A 192 4.57 13.14 24.19
C LEU A 192 3.34 12.36 24.68
N ASP A 193 3.42 11.75 25.86
CA ASP A 193 2.29 11.02 26.46
C ASP A 193 1.14 11.97 26.81
N ARG A 194 1.47 13.13 27.41
CA ARG A 194 0.47 14.16 27.79
C ARG A 194 -0.24 14.76 26.57
N LEU A 195 0.45 14.85 25.44
CA LEU A 195 -0.08 15.37 24.19
C LEU A 195 -0.74 14.31 23.30
N GLY A 196 -0.67 13.01 23.69
CA GLY A 196 -1.16 11.89 22.85
C GLY A 196 -0.38 11.72 21.55
N LEU A 197 0.89 12.13 21.52
CA LEU A 197 1.74 12.10 20.32
C LEU A 197 2.79 10.97 20.34
N ARG A 198 2.84 10.17 21.40
CA ARG A 198 3.87 9.13 21.57
C ARG A 198 3.89 8.13 20.42
N ASP A 199 2.72 7.62 20.02
CA ASP A 199 2.64 6.63 18.93
C ASP A 199 3.01 7.24 17.57
N ALA A 200 2.55 8.47 17.32
CA ALA A 200 2.91 9.17 16.09
C ALA A 200 4.42 9.49 16.02
N GLU A 201 5.02 9.87 17.16
CA GLU A 201 6.45 10.13 17.25
C GLU A 201 7.29 8.86 17.10
N ALA A 202 6.84 7.73 17.63
CA ALA A 202 7.51 6.44 17.47
C ALA A 202 7.56 5.96 16.01
N LEU A 203 6.60 6.40 15.18
CA LEU A 203 6.56 6.11 13.75
C LEU A 203 7.45 7.04 12.91
N LEU A 204 8.04 8.09 13.51
CA LEU A 204 8.94 8.98 12.75
C LEU A 204 10.16 8.19 12.29
N PRO A 205 10.41 8.15 10.97
CA PRO A 205 11.61 7.51 10.44
C PRO A 205 12.85 8.30 10.85
N GLU A 206 13.96 7.61 11.00
CA GLU A 206 15.25 8.27 11.03
C GLU A 206 15.56 8.88 9.68
N VAL A 207 15.70 10.20 9.64
CA VAL A 207 15.95 10.92 8.39
C VAL A 207 17.47 11.12 8.22
N GLY A 208 18.05 10.28 7.38
CA GLY A 208 19.49 10.33 7.07
C GLY A 208 19.94 11.64 6.41
N SER A 209 21.27 11.81 6.30
CA SER A 209 21.88 13.00 5.68
C SER A 209 21.96 12.94 4.16
N ALA A 210 21.65 11.81 3.57
CA ALA A 210 21.76 11.62 2.12
C ALA A 210 20.90 12.63 1.35
N PRO A 211 21.44 13.31 0.34
CA PRO A 211 20.68 14.27 -0.45
C PRO A 211 19.59 13.55 -1.25
N ILE A 212 18.47 14.24 -1.48
CA ILE A 212 17.39 13.73 -2.32
C ILE A 212 17.90 13.58 -3.77
N ILE A 213 17.45 12.52 -4.46
CA ILE A 213 17.81 12.30 -5.87
C ILE A 213 17.19 13.40 -6.73
N PRO A 214 17.98 14.08 -7.56
CA PRO A 214 17.44 15.05 -8.52
C PRO A 214 16.53 14.35 -9.53
N ARG A 215 15.40 14.97 -9.86
CA ARG A 215 14.54 14.55 -10.97
C ARG A 215 15.06 15.13 -12.28
N GLY A 216 14.70 14.49 -13.39
CA GLY A 216 15.17 14.88 -14.72
C GLY A 216 16.58 14.38 -15.03
N GLN A 217 17.09 13.40 -14.28
CA GLN A 217 18.39 12.79 -14.51
C GLN A 217 18.26 11.45 -15.23
N VAL A 218 19.33 11.09 -15.95
CA VAL A 218 19.51 9.79 -16.57
C VAL A 218 20.83 9.20 -16.10
N TYR A 219 20.77 7.99 -15.56
CA TYR A 219 21.94 7.25 -15.06
C TYR A 219 22.25 6.13 -16.06
N PRO A 220 23.45 6.13 -16.65
CA PRO A 220 23.81 5.12 -17.65
C PRO A 220 24.01 3.75 -17.01
N PRO A 221 23.86 2.66 -17.79
CA PRO A 221 24.22 1.32 -17.34
C PRO A 221 25.73 1.26 -17.06
N LEU A 222 26.13 0.37 -16.15
CA LEU A 222 27.56 0.16 -15.88
C LEU A 222 28.27 -0.45 -17.12
N PRO A 223 29.54 -0.08 -17.37
CA PRO A 223 30.31 -0.61 -18.49
C PRO A 223 30.50 -2.14 -18.41
N GLY A 224 30.47 -2.81 -19.55
CA GLY A 224 30.82 -4.23 -19.69
C GLY A 224 29.65 -5.22 -19.53
N GLY A 225 28.41 -4.75 -19.36
CA GLY A 225 27.21 -5.57 -19.37
C GLY A 225 26.39 -5.43 -20.66
N ALA A 226 25.42 -6.34 -20.86
CA ALA A 226 24.42 -6.19 -21.91
C ALA A 226 23.57 -4.94 -21.66
N ARG A 227 23.29 -4.14 -22.69
CA ARG A 227 22.34 -3.02 -22.59
C ARG A 227 20.91 -3.57 -22.74
N ARG A 228 20.03 -3.23 -21.77
CA ARG A 228 18.67 -3.80 -21.66
C ARG A 228 17.54 -2.79 -21.87
N GLY A 229 17.86 -1.58 -22.32
CA GLY A 229 16.86 -0.52 -22.49
C GLY A 229 16.83 0.48 -21.34
N ARG A 230 15.80 1.32 -21.35
CA ARG A 230 15.60 2.41 -20.37
C ARG A 230 14.45 2.10 -19.44
N VAL A 231 14.67 2.28 -18.15
CA VAL A 231 13.61 2.23 -17.13
C VAL A 231 13.45 3.58 -16.47
N ALA A 232 12.22 3.93 -16.14
CA ALA A 232 11.93 5.15 -15.41
C ALA A 232 11.61 4.79 -13.96
N LEU A 233 12.44 5.27 -13.03
CA LEU A 233 12.26 5.06 -11.60
C LEU A 233 11.29 6.08 -11.01
N LEU A 234 10.17 5.61 -10.44
CA LEU A 234 9.34 6.41 -9.57
C LEU A 234 9.99 6.56 -8.21
N THR A 235 10.62 7.69 -7.92
CA THR A 235 11.17 8.00 -6.59
C THR A 235 10.08 8.29 -5.55
N GLY A 236 8.87 8.59 -6.00
CA GLY A 236 7.70 8.80 -5.14
C GLY A 236 7.82 10.00 -4.19
N CYS A 237 7.11 9.90 -3.07
CA CYS A 237 7.13 10.90 -2.00
C CYS A 237 7.98 10.44 -0.80
N VAL A 238 7.55 9.41 -0.07
CA VAL A 238 8.24 8.90 1.13
C VAL A 238 9.61 8.31 0.77
N MET A 239 9.69 7.45 -0.26
CA MET A 239 10.96 6.86 -0.68
C MET A 239 11.98 7.96 -1.03
N GLY A 240 11.63 8.86 -1.94
CA GLY A 240 12.56 9.88 -2.42
C GLY A 240 12.99 10.91 -1.37
N THR A 241 12.28 11.06 -0.25
CA THR A 241 12.57 12.07 0.77
C THR A 241 13.15 11.48 2.06
N ILE A 242 12.66 10.32 2.47
CA ILE A 242 13.04 9.66 3.73
C ILE A 242 14.07 8.57 3.48
N PHE A 243 13.94 7.84 2.37
CA PHE A 243 14.83 6.74 1.98
C PHE A 243 15.59 7.01 0.66
N PRO A 244 16.21 8.20 0.47
CA PRO A 244 16.85 8.53 -0.80
C PRO A 244 18.05 7.63 -1.12
N GLU A 245 18.67 6.99 -0.11
CA GLU A 245 19.76 6.04 -0.35
C GLU A 245 19.26 4.73 -0.93
N THR A 246 18.06 4.28 -0.54
CA THR A 246 17.40 3.12 -1.15
C THR A 246 17.07 3.34 -2.63
N ASP A 247 16.65 4.56 -3.00
CA ASP A 247 16.48 4.90 -4.42
C ASP A 247 17.81 4.88 -5.17
N ARG A 248 18.91 5.38 -4.54
CA ARG A 248 20.26 5.26 -5.14
C ARG A 248 20.71 3.82 -5.28
N ALA A 249 20.45 2.99 -4.26
CA ALA A 249 20.70 1.56 -4.31
C ALA A 249 19.96 0.92 -5.49
N THR A 250 18.70 1.27 -5.67
CA THR A 250 17.88 0.82 -6.79
C THR A 250 18.50 1.21 -8.15
N ILE A 251 18.91 2.48 -8.29
CA ILE A 251 19.57 2.95 -9.52
C ILE A 251 20.86 2.15 -9.78
N ARG A 252 21.71 1.96 -8.75
CA ARG A 252 22.98 1.23 -8.91
C ARG A 252 22.76 -0.23 -9.29
N VAL A 253 21.80 -0.91 -8.66
CA VAL A 253 21.48 -2.31 -8.96
C VAL A 253 20.92 -2.45 -10.38
N LEU A 254 20.01 -1.60 -10.81
CA LEU A 254 19.48 -1.61 -12.18
C LEU A 254 20.58 -1.30 -13.20
N ALA A 255 21.42 -0.30 -12.94
CA ALA A 255 22.55 0.06 -13.80
C ALA A 255 23.59 -1.09 -13.91
N ALA A 256 23.86 -1.81 -12.80
CA ALA A 256 24.71 -2.97 -12.77
C ALA A 256 24.18 -4.14 -13.61
N ASN A 257 22.86 -4.16 -13.83
CA ASN A 257 22.17 -5.15 -14.65
C ASN A 257 21.85 -4.65 -16.07
N GLY A 258 22.49 -3.56 -16.52
CA GLY A 258 22.46 -3.10 -17.90
C GLY A 258 21.32 -2.15 -18.25
N TYR A 259 20.52 -1.72 -17.30
CA TYR A 259 19.47 -0.72 -17.54
C TYR A 259 20.01 0.70 -17.48
N GLU A 260 19.54 1.53 -18.39
CA GLU A 260 19.61 2.98 -18.26
C GLU A 260 18.45 3.45 -17.37
N VAL A 261 18.74 4.17 -16.27
CA VAL A 261 17.71 4.55 -15.30
C VAL A 261 17.41 6.04 -15.41
N ALA A 262 16.20 6.39 -15.82
CA ALA A 262 15.71 7.75 -15.80
C ALA A 262 14.93 8.07 -14.51
N THR A 263 15.05 9.29 -14.00
CA THR A 263 14.21 9.84 -12.93
C THR A 263 13.38 10.99 -13.51
N PRO A 264 12.17 10.75 -14.06
CA PRO A 264 11.41 11.76 -14.82
C PRO A 264 11.19 13.06 -14.03
N ALA A 265 11.35 14.23 -14.69
CA ALA A 265 11.25 15.52 -14.02
C ALA A 265 9.86 15.81 -13.45
N GLY A 266 8.81 15.43 -14.19
CA GLY A 266 7.40 15.72 -13.86
C GLY A 266 6.75 14.76 -12.87
N GLN A 267 7.43 13.66 -12.48
CA GLN A 267 6.86 12.65 -11.61
C GLN A 267 6.38 13.22 -10.25
N GLN A 268 5.34 12.62 -9.70
CA GLN A 268 4.73 13.00 -8.42
C GLN A 268 4.58 11.79 -7.48
N CYS A 269 3.84 11.95 -6.38
CA CYS A 269 3.37 10.83 -5.57
C CYS A 269 2.54 9.87 -6.44
N CYS A 270 2.62 8.56 -6.17
CA CYS A 270 1.81 7.55 -6.87
C CYS A 270 0.29 7.69 -6.64
N GLY A 271 -0.14 8.44 -5.64
CA GLY A 271 -1.56 8.60 -5.31
C GLY A 271 -2.13 7.55 -4.34
N ALA A 272 -1.40 6.49 -4.00
CA ALA A 272 -1.90 5.41 -3.11
C ALA A 272 -2.52 5.93 -1.81
N LEU A 273 -1.89 6.90 -1.15
CA LEU A 273 -2.41 7.49 0.09
C LEU A 273 -3.74 8.21 -0.12
N ALA A 274 -3.91 8.89 -1.26
CA ALA A 274 -5.15 9.56 -1.62
C ALA A 274 -6.27 8.53 -1.90
N ILE A 275 -5.97 7.46 -2.65
CA ILE A 275 -6.90 6.36 -2.92
C ILE A 275 -7.39 5.76 -1.60
N HIS A 276 -6.48 5.35 -0.72
CA HIS A 276 -6.83 4.76 0.58
C HIS A 276 -7.63 5.71 1.48
N ALA A 277 -7.49 7.01 1.29
CA ALA A 277 -8.23 8.03 2.02
C ALA A 277 -9.61 8.37 1.40
N GLY A 278 -9.92 7.86 0.22
CA GLY A 278 -11.14 8.17 -0.53
C GLY A 278 -11.09 9.48 -1.33
N ASP A 279 -9.88 10.03 -1.56
CA ASP A 279 -9.66 11.24 -2.38
C ASP A 279 -9.23 10.83 -3.79
N ILE A 280 -10.19 10.26 -4.55
CA ILE A 280 -9.95 9.74 -5.89
C ILE A 280 -9.59 10.84 -6.89
N ASP A 281 -10.14 12.04 -6.73
CA ASP A 281 -9.92 13.14 -7.66
C ASP A 281 -8.46 13.62 -7.60
N ARG A 282 -7.91 13.66 -6.38
CA ARG A 282 -6.48 13.91 -6.17
C ARG A 282 -5.61 12.79 -6.72
N ALA A 283 -5.99 11.54 -6.50
CA ALA A 283 -5.27 10.40 -7.04
C ALA A 283 -5.19 10.45 -8.57
N ARG A 284 -6.30 10.76 -9.25
CA ARG A 284 -6.37 10.96 -10.70
C ARG A 284 -5.46 12.09 -11.17
N MET A 285 -5.49 13.24 -10.48
CA MET A 285 -4.60 14.37 -10.82
C MET A 285 -3.12 13.98 -10.74
N LEU A 286 -2.72 13.23 -9.71
CA LEU A 286 -1.35 12.74 -9.56
C LEU A 286 -1.00 11.70 -10.62
N ALA A 287 -1.92 10.79 -10.94
CA ALA A 287 -1.75 9.78 -11.96
C ALA A 287 -1.55 10.40 -13.35
N CYS A 288 -2.37 11.38 -13.75
CA CYS A 288 -2.18 12.10 -15.03
C CYS A 288 -0.79 12.71 -15.15
N ARG A 289 -0.27 13.32 -14.08
CA ARG A 289 1.09 13.88 -14.07
C ARG A 289 2.17 12.81 -14.22
N ASN A 290 1.98 11.66 -13.56
CA ASN A 290 2.91 10.56 -13.66
C ASN A 290 2.90 9.94 -15.05
N ILE A 291 1.73 9.67 -15.64
CA ILE A 291 1.58 9.15 -17.00
C ILE A 291 2.35 10.06 -17.99
N ASN A 292 2.07 11.36 -18.00
CA ASN A 292 2.76 12.31 -18.88
C ASN A 292 4.27 12.35 -18.65
N ALA A 293 4.72 12.26 -17.39
CA ALA A 293 6.15 12.30 -17.06
C ALA A 293 6.88 11.06 -17.56
N PHE A 294 6.23 9.91 -17.53
CA PHE A 294 6.80 8.66 -18.01
C PHE A 294 6.81 8.56 -19.52
N GLU A 295 5.75 8.95 -20.19
CA GLU A 295 5.70 9.05 -21.66
C GLU A 295 6.83 9.96 -22.18
N ALA A 296 7.01 11.14 -21.55
CA ALA A 296 8.08 12.06 -21.92
C ALA A 296 9.49 11.51 -21.64
N SER A 297 9.65 10.50 -20.79
CA SER A 297 10.96 9.91 -20.48
C SER A 297 11.47 8.93 -21.55
N GLY A 298 10.58 8.43 -22.41
CA GLY A 298 10.91 7.39 -23.40
C GLY A 298 11.41 6.08 -22.80
N ALA A 299 10.96 5.75 -21.59
CA ALA A 299 11.33 4.52 -20.90
C ALA A 299 10.44 3.34 -21.33
N ASP A 300 11.03 2.14 -21.40
CA ASP A 300 10.33 0.91 -21.73
C ASP A 300 9.40 0.46 -20.57
N TYR A 301 9.83 0.71 -19.32
CA TYR A 301 9.10 0.35 -18.11
C TYR A 301 9.14 1.47 -17.08
N VAL A 302 8.08 1.50 -16.26
CA VAL A 302 8.04 2.26 -15.01
C VAL A 302 8.36 1.31 -13.89
N VAL A 303 9.43 1.58 -13.14
CA VAL A 303 9.80 0.76 -12.00
C VAL A 303 9.63 1.52 -10.68
N THR A 304 9.25 0.79 -9.65
CA THR A 304 9.21 1.29 -8.28
C THR A 304 9.78 0.25 -7.32
N ASN A 305 10.39 0.73 -6.24
CA ASN A 305 10.91 -0.09 -5.15
C ASN A 305 9.98 -0.07 -3.91
N ALA A 306 8.76 0.44 -4.05
CA ALA A 306 7.78 0.54 -2.97
C ALA A 306 6.49 -0.17 -3.36
N ALA A 307 6.18 -1.27 -2.67
CA ALA A 307 5.04 -2.14 -2.96
C ALA A 307 3.69 -1.42 -3.06
N GLY A 308 3.42 -0.46 -2.15
CA GLY A 308 2.20 0.34 -2.19
C GLY A 308 2.13 1.27 -3.40
N CYS A 309 3.27 1.81 -3.83
CA CYS A 309 3.35 2.60 -5.06
C CYS A 309 3.11 1.71 -6.29
N GLY A 310 3.76 0.54 -6.36
CA GLY A 310 3.60 -0.40 -7.48
C GLY A 310 2.15 -0.85 -7.67
N SER A 311 1.45 -1.17 -6.59
CA SER A 311 0.03 -1.49 -6.64
C SER A 311 -0.78 -0.34 -7.24
N ALA A 312 -0.61 0.90 -6.73
CA ALA A 312 -1.35 2.05 -7.24
C ALA A 312 -1.06 2.35 -8.71
N LEU A 313 0.19 2.22 -9.17
CA LEU A 313 0.55 2.41 -10.58
C LEU A 313 -0.14 1.40 -11.49
N LYS A 314 -0.23 0.14 -11.06
CA LYS A 314 -0.92 -0.95 -11.80
C LYS A 314 -2.44 -0.75 -11.81
N ASP A 315 -2.99 -0.07 -10.82
CA ASP A 315 -4.43 0.22 -10.72
C ASP A 315 -4.86 1.48 -11.53
N TYR A 316 -3.92 2.25 -12.12
CA TYR A 316 -4.27 3.45 -12.92
C TYR A 316 -5.21 3.13 -14.08
N GLY A 317 -5.01 2.01 -14.78
CA GLY A 317 -5.90 1.60 -15.87
C GLY A 317 -7.36 1.45 -15.41
N GLU A 318 -7.58 0.87 -14.24
CA GLU A 318 -8.91 0.69 -13.66
C GLU A 318 -9.48 2.03 -13.15
N MET A 319 -8.65 2.86 -12.54
CA MET A 319 -9.05 4.20 -12.03
C MET A 319 -9.63 5.09 -13.13
N PHE A 320 -9.13 4.94 -14.36
CA PHE A 320 -9.57 5.73 -15.52
C PHE A 320 -10.42 4.95 -16.53
N ALA A 321 -10.88 3.73 -16.20
CA ALA A 321 -11.58 2.86 -17.15
C ALA A 321 -12.81 3.52 -17.81
N HIS A 322 -13.45 4.48 -17.15
CA HIS A 322 -14.62 5.20 -17.62
C HIS A 322 -14.31 6.65 -18.07
N ASP A 323 -13.06 7.05 -18.12
CA ASP A 323 -12.64 8.38 -18.58
C ASP A 323 -12.16 8.30 -20.04
N PRO A 324 -12.95 8.82 -21.02
CA PRO A 324 -12.61 8.69 -22.43
C PRO A 324 -11.32 9.42 -22.82
N ALA A 325 -10.85 10.37 -22.01
CA ALA A 325 -9.61 11.11 -22.28
C ALA A 325 -8.36 10.37 -21.77
N TRP A 326 -8.51 9.51 -20.75
CA TRP A 326 -7.37 8.93 -20.05
C TRP A 326 -7.35 7.38 -20.04
N ALA A 327 -8.45 6.71 -20.38
CA ALA A 327 -8.57 5.25 -20.27
C ALA A 327 -7.45 4.49 -21.01
N GLU A 328 -7.17 4.88 -22.26
CA GLU A 328 -6.18 4.19 -23.09
C GLU A 328 -4.75 4.39 -22.56
N CYS A 329 -4.33 5.63 -22.32
CA CYS A 329 -2.98 5.93 -21.83
C CYS A 329 -2.76 5.41 -20.39
N ALA A 330 -3.77 5.45 -19.54
CA ALA A 330 -3.69 4.89 -18.18
C ALA A 330 -3.58 3.36 -18.21
N ALA A 331 -4.31 2.68 -19.08
CA ALA A 331 -4.19 1.23 -19.27
C ALA A 331 -2.81 0.86 -19.83
N ALA A 332 -2.30 1.59 -20.83
CA ALA A 332 -0.97 1.40 -21.37
C ALA A 332 0.11 1.61 -20.30
N PHE A 333 0.01 2.68 -19.52
CA PHE A 333 0.93 2.96 -18.41
C PHE A 333 0.92 1.84 -17.37
N ALA A 334 -0.27 1.40 -16.93
CA ALA A 334 -0.42 0.33 -15.95
C ALA A 334 0.21 -0.99 -16.43
N ALA A 335 0.09 -1.31 -17.72
CA ALA A 335 0.71 -2.48 -18.33
C ALA A 335 2.25 -2.44 -18.30
N HIS A 336 2.84 -1.24 -18.27
CA HIS A 336 4.30 -1.04 -18.19
C HIS A 336 4.81 -0.81 -16.77
N ALA A 337 3.92 -0.74 -15.77
CA ALA A 337 4.31 -0.58 -14.37
C ALA A 337 4.85 -1.90 -13.79
N ARG A 338 6.05 -1.85 -13.18
CA ARG A 338 6.74 -3.01 -12.61
C ARG A 338 7.23 -2.70 -11.19
N ASP A 339 7.13 -3.67 -10.30
CA ASP A 339 7.98 -3.68 -9.10
C ASP A 339 9.42 -3.99 -9.53
N VAL A 340 10.40 -3.38 -8.87
CA VAL A 340 11.81 -3.58 -9.22
C VAL A 340 12.25 -5.04 -9.15
N SER A 341 11.60 -5.85 -8.33
CA SER A 341 11.87 -7.28 -8.22
C SER A 341 11.40 -8.09 -9.43
N GLU A 342 10.47 -7.57 -10.25
CA GLU A 342 10.00 -8.26 -11.47
C GLU A 342 11.12 -8.34 -12.53
N PRO A 343 11.66 -7.22 -13.05
CA PRO A 343 12.72 -7.29 -14.05
C PRO A 343 13.99 -7.96 -13.55
N LEU A 344 14.35 -7.76 -12.28
CA LEU A 344 15.52 -8.45 -11.69
C LEU A 344 15.27 -9.94 -11.52
N GLY A 345 14.06 -10.36 -11.17
CA GLY A 345 13.65 -11.76 -11.07
C GLY A 345 13.63 -12.46 -12.42
N GLU A 346 13.16 -11.79 -13.47
CA GLU A 346 13.20 -12.27 -14.86
C GLU A 346 14.65 -12.52 -15.30
N LEU A 347 15.56 -11.58 -15.03
CA LEU A 347 16.99 -11.75 -15.32
C LEU A 347 17.61 -12.92 -14.54
N LEU A 348 17.23 -13.10 -13.28
CA LEU A 348 17.71 -14.21 -12.47
C LEU A 348 17.25 -15.56 -13.05
N GLN A 349 15.99 -15.68 -13.43
CA GLN A 349 15.43 -16.89 -14.03
C GLN A 349 16.07 -17.22 -15.41
N GLY A 350 16.36 -16.20 -16.20
CA GLY A 350 17.06 -16.32 -17.47
C GLY A 350 18.57 -16.59 -17.34
N GLY A 351 19.13 -16.62 -16.14
CA GLY A 351 20.58 -16.72 -15.92
C GLY A 351 21.37 -15.50 -16.38
N GLU A 352 20.67 -14.36 -16.54
CA GLU A 352 21.23 -13.12 -17.08
C GLU A 352 21.44 -12.04 -16.02
N LEU A 353 21.03 -12.30 -14.77
CA LEU A 353 21.29 -11.38 -13.66
C LEU A 353 22.80 -11.27 -13.46
N ASN A 354 23.31 -10.06 -13.31
CA ASN A 354 24.71 -9.88 -12.97
C ASN A 354 24.96 -10.41 -11.55
N MET A 355 25.57 -11.58 -11.47
CA MET A 355 25.82 -12.33 -10.23
C MET A 355 27.16 -11.96 -9.56
N ARG A 356 27.72 -10.78 -9.87
CA ARG A 356 28.96 -10.29 -9.22
C ARG A 356 28.69 -9.81 -7.80
N PHE A 357 27.93 -10.60 -7.04
CA PHE A 357 27.74 -10.37 -5.63
C PHE A 357 28.96 -10.82 -4.83
N GLU A 358 29.40 -9.97 -3.91
CA GLU A 358 30.32 -10.38 -2.87
C GLU A 358 29.60 -11.22 -1.81
N ARG A 359 30.31 -12.14 -1.17
CA ARG A 359 29.75 -13.01 -0.15
C ARG A 359 29.28 -12.19 1.05
N THR A 360 28.02 -12.31 1.40
CA THR A 360 27.35 -11.60 2.49
C THR A 360 26.80 -12.61 3.51
N PRO A 361 27.60 -13.05 4.50
CA PRO A 361 27.13 -14.04 5.50
C PRO A 361 26.12 -13.38 6.43
N LEU A 362 24.84 -13.51 6.13
CA LEU A 362 23.76 -12.87 6.87
C LEU A 362 22.51 -13.74 6.89
N ARG A 363 21.96 -13.99 8.07
CA ARG A 363 20.65 -14.61 8.21
C ARG A 363 19.58 -13.53 8.23
N VAL A 364 18.67 -13.58 7.26
CA VAL A 364 17.58 -12.62 7.14
C VAL A 364 16.21 -13.31 7.18
N THR A 365 15.20 -12.57 7.63
CA THR A 365 13.81 -12.95 7.41
C THR A 365 13.13 -11.92 6.52
N TYR A 366 12.10 -12.33 5.77
CA TYR A 366 11.42 -11.46 4.82
C TYR A 366 10.00 -11.16 5.27
N GLN A 367 9.73 -9.89 5.57
CA GLN A 367 8.38 -9.38 5.73
C GLN A 367 7.82 -9.03 4.35
N GLU A 368 6.85 -9.77 3.92
CA GLU A 368 6.22 -9.63 2.62
C GLU A 368 5.21 -8.48 2.65
N PRO A 369 5.43 -7.39 1.89
CA PRO A 369 4.46 -6.31 1.85
C PRO A 369 3.13 -6.79 1.24
N CYS A 370 2.02 -6.52 1.92
CA CYS A 370 0.71 -6.99 1.48
C CYS A 370 0.34 -6.55 0.05
N HIS A 371 0.66 -5.32 -0.33
CA HIS A 371 0.42 -4.82 -1.70
C HIS A 371 1.35 -5.44 -2.74
N LEU A 372 2.51 -5.98 -2.36
CA LEU A 372 3.34 -6.77 -3.26
C LEU A 372 2.75 -8.18 -3.43
N ALA A 373 2.49 -8.84 -2.30
CA ALA A 373 2.03 -10.22 -2.30
C ALA A 373 0.60 -10.40 -2.83
N HIS A 374 -0.32 -9.56 -2.37
CA HIS A 374 -1.75 -9.76 -2.62
C HIS A 374 -2.27 -8.95 -3.80
N ALA A 375 -1.94 -7.66 -3.89
CA ALA A 375 -2.41 -6.82 -4.99
C ALA A 375 -1.64 -7.08 -6.29
N GLN A 376 -0.31 -7.15 -6.22
CA GLN A 376 0.54 -7.36 -7.39
C GLN A 376 0.84 -8.84 -7.68
N ARG A 377 0.55 -9.76 -6.77
CA ARG A 377 0.82 -11.21 -6.89
C ARG A 377 2.31 -11.53 -7.05
N ILE A 378 3.20 -10.70 -6.50
CA ILE A 378 4.65 -10.84 -6.54
C ILE A 378 5.12 -11.41 -5.20
N THR A 379 5.45 -12.70 -5.16
CA THR A 379 5.85 -13.41 -3.93
C THR A 379 7.19 -14.13 -4.10
N ALA A 380 7.43 -14.70 -5.28
CA ALA A 380 8.59 -15.54 -5.57
C ALA A 380 9.85 -14.71 -5.85
N GLN A 381 9.71 -13.61 -6.59
CA GLN A 381 10.84 -12.82 -7.09
C GLN A 381 11.71 -12.23 -5.96
N PRO A 382 11.16 -11.57 -4.91
CA PRO A 382 11.96 -11.06 -3.81
C PRO A 382 12.73 -12.16 -3.09
N ARG A 383 12.09 -13.32 -2.86
CA ARG A 383 12.72 -14.48 -2.21
C ARG A 383 13.84 -15.08 -3.04
N ALA A 384 13.62 -15.19 -4.36
CA ALA A 384 14.63 -15.68 -5.28
C ALA A 384 15.85 -14.75 -5.31
N LEU A 385 15.65 -13.44 -5.37
CA LEU A 385 16.72 -12.45 -5.32
C LEU A 385 17.52 -12.51 -4.01
N LEU A 386 16.85 -12.66 -2.86
CA LEU A 386 17.53 -12.81 -1.56
C LEU A 386 18.39 -14.08 -1.51
N ARG A 387 17.85 -15.21 -2.00
CA ARG A 387 18.58 -16.49 -2.03
C ARG A 387 19.73 -16.51 -3.03
N ALA A 388 19.69 -15.62 -4.03
CA ALA A 388 20.76 -15.52 -5.02
C ALA A 388 22.02 -14.83 -4.46
N ILE A 389 21.94 -14.09 -3.36
CA ILE A 389 23.10 -13.44 -2.72
C ILE A 389 23.94 -14.49 -1.99
N PRO A 390 25.22 -14.71 -2.36
CA PRO A 390 26.05 -15.72 -1.71
C PRO A 390 26.23 -15.46 -0.21
N GLY A 391 25.89 -16.44 0.62
CA GLY A 391 25.99 -16.36 2.09
C GLY A 391 24.76 -15.80 2.78
N VAL A 392 23.76 -15.31 2.06
CA VAL A 392 22.46 -14.95 2.66
C VAL A 392 21.65 -16.24 2.90
N GLU A 393 21.22 -16.41 4.15
CA GLU A 393 20.28 -17.44 4.56
C GLU A 393 18.91 -16.81 4.82
N LEU A 394 17.92 -17.16 3.98
CA LEU A 394 16.55 -16.68 4.14
C LEU A 394 15.76 -17.61 5.06
N ILE A 395 15.35 -17.09 6.21
CA ILE A 395 14.51 -17.77 7.20
C ILE A 395 13.07 -17.27 7.00
N GLU A 396 12.16 -18.16 6.65
CA GLU A 396 10.76 -17.80 6.43
C GLU A 396 10.07 -17.41 7.76
N MET A 397 9.35 -16.30 7.72
CA MET A 397 8.58 -15.78 8.83
C MET A 397 7.17 -16.38 8.84
N ALA A 398 6.65 -16.76 9.99
CA ALA A 398 5.24 -17.07 10.12
C ALA A 398 4.39 -15.85 9.78
N GLU A 399 3.32 -16.07 9.03
CA GLU A 399 2.40 -15.00 8.59
C GLU A 399 3.11 -13.84 7.85
N SER A 400 4.15 -14.15 7.07
CA SER A 400 4.96 -13.12 6.37
C SER A 400 4.10 -12.14 5.56
N SER A 401 3.03 -12.61 4.93
CA SER A 401 2.13 -11.84 4.06
C SER A 401 0.98 -11.13 4.79
N VAL A 402 0.74 -11.41 6.08
CA VAL A 402 -0.26 -10.67 6.88
C VAL A 402 0.20 -9.22 7.03
N CYS A 403 -0.72 -8.27 6.87
CA CYS A 403 -0.41 -6.84 6.95
C CYS A 403 0.27 -6.46 8.26
N CYS A 404 1.28 -5.60 8.18
CA CYS A 404 2.02 -5.11 9.35
C CYS A 404 1.30 -4.00 10.14
N GLY A 405 0.12 -3.58 9.72
CA GLY A 405 -0.65 -2.51 10.35
C GLY A 405 -0.36 -1.10 9.83
N SER A 406 0.64 -0.88 8.98
CA SER A 406 1.00 0.46 8.47
C SER A 406 -0.09 1.08 7.59
N ALA A 407 -0.49 0.40 6.50
CA ALA A 407 -1.55 0.74 5.55
C ALA A 407 -1.69 2.26 5.26
N GLY A 408 -0.65 2.86 4.74
CA GLY A 408 -0.60 4.30 4.44
C GLY A 408 -0.55 5.15 5.70
N VAL A 409 -1.61 5.87 6.01
CA VAL A 409 -1.77 6.69 7.24
C VAL A 409 -2.64 5.99 8.29
N TYR A 410 -2.98 4.72 8.08
CA TYR A 410 -3.86 3.96 8.97
C TYR A 410 -3.33 3.88 10.41
N ASN A 411 -2.02 3.65 10.56
CA ASN A 411 -1.36 3.58 11.86
C ASN A 411 -1.45 4.88 12.68
N LEU A 412 -1.60 6.04 12.03
CA LEU A 412 -1.86 7.32 12.69
C LEU A 412 -3.33 7.50 13.05
N LEU A 413 -4.25 6.94 12.26
CA LEU A 413 -5.69 7.10 12.44
C LEU A 413 -6.31 6.01 13.32
N ARG A 414 -5.71 4.81 13.34
CA ARG A 414 -6.16 3.59 14.02
C ARG A 414 -5.01 2.94 14.80
N PRO A 415 -4.37 3.66 15.73
CA PRO A 415 -3.15 3.21 16.39
C PRO A 415 -3.31 1.89 17.16
N GLU A 416 -4.50 1.63 17.74
CA GLU A 416 -4.79 0.42 18.49
C GLU A 416 -4.71 -0.84 17.60
N MET A 417 -5.47 -0.86 16.50
CA MET A 417 -5.46 -1.98 15.56
C MET A 417 -4.09 -2.11 14.87
N ALA A 418 -3.50 -1.00 14.47
CA ALA A 418 -2.18 -0.98 13.85
C ALA A 418 -1.10 -1.51 14.78
N GLY A 419 -1.17 -1.16 16.08
CA GLY A 419 -0.28 -1.66 17.12
C GLY A 419 -0.44 -3.15 17.37
N ALA A 420 -1.68 -3.66 17.44
CA ALA A 420 -1.94 -5.10 17.61
C ALA A 420 -1.32 -5.92 16.46
N LEU A 421 -1.57 -5.51 15.22
CA LEU A 421 -1.02 -6.16 14.03
C LEU A 421 0.51 -6.03 13.95
N GLY A 422 1.04 -4.86 14.30
CA GLY A 422 2.48 -4.60 14.31
C GLY A 422 3.21 -5.42 15.37
N ALA A 423 2.67 -5.52 16.58
CA ALA A 423 3.22 -6.33 17.66
C ALA A 423 3.25 -7.83 17.29
N ARG A 424 2.17 -8.35 16.69
CA ARG A 424 2.12 -9.72 16.15
C ARG A 424 3.19 -9.94 15.09
N LYS A 425 3.38 -8.96 14.19
CA LYS A 425 4.41 -9.04 13.16
C LYS A 425 5.82 -8.99 13.75
N ALA A 426 6.08 -8.14 14.76
CA ALA A 426 7.35 -8.08 15.46
C ALA A 426 7.67 -9.40 16.20
N GLN A 427 6.69 -10.01 16.86
CA GLN A 427 6.84 -11.32 17.49
C GLN A 427 7.23 -12.40 16.48
N ASN A 428 6.52 -12.48 15.34
CA ASN A 428 6.84 -13.44 14.28
C ASN A 428 8.23 -13.18 13.69
N THR A 429 8.65 -11.92 13.59
CA THR A 429 10.00 -11.54 13.15
C THR A 429 11.06 -12.04 14.12
N LEU A 430 10.90 -11.75 15.41
CA LEU A 430 11.85 -12.16 16.47
C LEU A 430 11.95 -13.67 16.62
N ALA A 431 10.85 -14.40 16.44
CA ALA A 431 10.82 -15.86 16.51
C ALA A 431 11.70 -16.53 15.44
N THR A 432 12.07 -15.84 14.35
CA THR A 432 12.98 -16.38 13.32
C THR A 432 14.44 -16.42 13.77
N ASN A 433 14.82 -15.69 14.82
CA ASN A 433 16.21 -15.48 15.23
C ASN A 433 17.12 -15.00 14.09
N ALA A 434 16.55 -14.28 13.10
CA ALA A 434 17.31 -13.65 12.03
C ALA A 434 18.15 -12.47 12.56
N GLN A 435 19.19 -12.09 11.81
CA GLN A 435 20.04 -10.96 12.13
C GLN A 435 19.52 -9.64 11.56
N ALA A 436 18.58 -9.71 10.60
CA ALA A 436 17.86 -8.57 10.05
C ALA A 436 16.50 -9.02 9.49
N VAL A 437 15.54 -8.11 9.45
CA VAL A 437 14.32 -8.28 8.68
C VAL A 437 14.40 -7.44 7.39
N VAL A 438 14.04 -8.05 6.26
CA VAL A 438 14.02 -7.40 4.95
C VAL A 438 12.58 -7.13 4.54
N THR A 439 12.33 -5.97 3.94
CA THR A 439 11.02 -5.63 3.34
C THR A 439 11.22 -4.83 2.04
N ALA A 440 10.15 -4.64 1.28
CA ALA A 440 10.13 -3.90 0.02
C ALA A 440 9.10 -2.75 0.05
N ASN A 441 8.88 -2.14 1.22
CA ASN A 441 7.92 -1.05 1.34
C ASN A 441 8.26 -0.11 2.50
N PRO A 442 8.33 1.22 2.28
CA PRO A 442 8.75 2.17 3.32
C PRO A 442 7.80 2.21 4.53
N GLY A 443 6.49 2.14 4.31
CA GLY A 443 5.50 2.10 5.38
C GLY A 443 5.66 0.88 6.28
N CYS A 444 5.92 -0.30 5.69
CA CYS A 444 6.20 -1.51 6.43
C CYS A 444 7.52 -1.40 7.23
N ALA A 445 8.56 -0.80 6.63
CA ALA A 445 9.83 -0.60 7.31
C ALA A 445 9.70 0.29 8.55
N MET A 446 8.97 1.40 8.44
CA MET A 446 8.71 2.31 9.56
C MET A 446 7.90 1.63 10.68
N GLN A 447 6.82 0.91 10.31
CA GLN A 447 5.98 0.20 11.27
C GLN A 447 6.76 -0.89 12.01
N LEU A 448 7.49 -1.74 11.28
CA LEU A 448 8.29 -2.80 11.87
C LEU A 448 9.35 -2.26 12.82
N ARG A 449 10.05 -1.19 12.44
CA ARG A 449 11.05 -0.56 13.30
C ARG A 449 10.43 -0.08 14.62
N ALA A 450 9.30 0.63 14.54
CA ALA A 450 8.60 1.11 15.73
C ALA A 450 8.15 -0.04 16.64
N GLU A 451 7.65 -1.13 16.08
CA GLU A 451 7.17 -2.27 16.88
C GLU A 451 8.32 -3.13 17.44
N LEU A 452 9.42 -3.27 16.70
CA LEU A 452 10.64 -3.92 17.22
C LEU A 452 11.25 -3.10 18.36
N ASP A 453 11.30 -1.77 18.24
CA ASP A 453 11.75 -0.88 19.31
C ASP A 453 10.85 -1.00 20.56
N ARG A 454 9.52 -1.07 20.39
CA ARG A 454 8.57 -1.32 21.50
C ARG A 454 8.79 -2.68 22.15
N ALA A 455 9.19 -3.68 21.37
CA ALA A 455 9.54 -5.01 21.87
C ALA A 455 10.95 -5.07 22.49
N GLY A 456 11.66 -3.94 22.58
CA GLY A 456 13.02 -3.86 23.12
C GLY A 456 14.09 -4.44 22.22
N SER A 457 13.84 -4.60 20.93
CA SER A 457 14.76 -5.21 19.96
C SER A 457 15.36 -4.16 19.03
N ALA A 458 16.68 -4.16 18.91
CA ALA A 458 17.44 -3.37 17.95
C ALA A 458 17.66 -4.11 16.60
N LEU A 459 16.79 -5.09 16.26
CA LEU A 459 16.91 -5.83 15.01
C LEU A 459 16.79 -4.89 13.80
N PRO A 460 17.80 -4.86 12.89
CA PRO A 460 17.78 -3.98 11.74
C PRO A 460 16.64 -4.32 10.76
N VAL A 461 15.99 -3.27 10.25
CA VAL A 461 15.00 -3.37 9.17
C VAL A 461 15.65 -2.85 7.89
N LEU A 462 15.88 -3.73 6.92
CA LEU A 462 16.55 -3.44 5.66
C LEU A 462 15.54 -3.38 4.52
N HIS A 463 15.81 -2.54 3.52
CA HIS A 463 15.13 -2.64 2.25
C HIS A 463 15.84 -3.67 1.35
N ILE A 464 15.09 -4.44 0.57
CA ILE A 464 15.69 -5.47 -0.31
C ILE A 464 16.73 -4.86 -1.28
N MET A 465 16.49 -3.66 -1.78
CA MET A 465 17.43 -2.99 -2.68
C MET A 465 18.71 -2.54 -1.97
N ASP A 466 18.65 -2.20 -0.70
CA ASP A 466 19.83 -1.85 0.08
C ASP A 466 20.72 -3.08 0.31
N LEU A 467 20.11 -4.24 0.56
CA LEU A 467 20.83 -5.49 0.70
C LEU A 467 21.49 -5.95 -0.62
N LEU A 468 20.76 -5.85 -1.73
CA LEU A 468 21.31 -6.15 -3.06
C LEU A 468 22.48 -5.22 -3.40
N ASP A 469 22.32 -3.90 -3.21
CA ASP A 469 23.39 -2.93 -3.46
C ASP A 469 24.63 -3.17 -2.58
N ALA A 470 24.41 -3.50 -1.31
CA ALA A 470 25.51 -3.82 -0.39
C ALA A 470 26.29 -5.06 -0.88
N ALA A 471 25.58 -6.10 -1.33
CA ALA A 471 26.18 -7.30 -1.88
C ALA A 471 26.98 -7.02 -3.18
N TYR A 472 26.45 -6.17 -4.09
CA TYR A 472 27.18 -5.76 -5.30
C TYR A 472 28.46 -4.96 -4.98
N ARG A 473 28.49 -4.27 -3.85
CA ARG A 473 29.60 -3.36 -3.47
C ARG A 473 30.57 -3.99 -2.47
N GLY A 474 30.37 -5.25 -2.08
CA GLY A 474 31.16 -5.90 -1.06
C GLY A 474 31.11 -5.19 0.30
N ARG A 475 29.95 -4.58 0.65
CA ARG A 475 29.76 -3.86 1.90
C ARG A 475 28.95 -4.71 2.88
N ASP A 476 29.22 -4.52 4.17
CA ASP A 476 28.36 -5.08 5.21
C ASP A 476 27.01 -4.36 5.20
N PRO A 477 25.89 -5.05 4.89
CA PRO A 477 24.57 -4.43 4.81
C PRO A 477 24.08 -3.91 6.16
N LEU A 478 24.51 -4.49 7.29
CA LEU A 478 24.14 -4.03 8.62
C LEU A 478 24.84 -2.71 8.93
N GLN A 479 26.13 -2.59 8.62
CA GLN A 479 26.84 -1.33 8.76
C GLN A 479 26.34 -0.25 7.80
N ALA A 480 26.00 -0.63 6.55
CA ALA A 480 25.44 0.29 5.58
C ALA A 480 24.08 0.84 6.04
N ALA A 481 23.23 0.01 6.63
CA ALA A 481 21.95 0.42 7.20
C ALA A 481 22.12 1.39 8.38
N LEU A 482 23.05 1.12 9.29
CA LEU A 482 23.35 2.02 10.41
C LEU A 482 23.91 3.38 9.93
N GLN A 483 24.76 3.38 8.90
CA GLN A 483 25.30 4.61 8.32
C GLN A 483 24.25 5.44 7.55
N SER A 484 23.26 4.81 6.95
CA SER A 484 22.16 5.52 6.29
C SER A 484 21.20 6.18 7.28
N GLN A 485 21.25 5.76 8.54
CA GLN A 485 20.44 6.24 9.66
C GLN A 485 21.19 7.33 10.48
N ALA A 486 22.50 7.41 10.42
CA ALA A 486 23.33 8.44 11.04
C ALA A 486 23.46 9.69 10.16
#